data_6021c665732338a6cf7c0dbd90ed69a6
#
_entry.id   6021c665732338a6cf7c0dbd90ed69a6
#
_cell.length_a   1.000
_cell.length_b   1.000
_cell.length_c   1.000
_cell.angle_alpha   90.00
_cell.angle_beta   90.00
_cell.angle_gamma   90.00
#
_symmetry.space_group_name_H-M   'P 1'
#
loop_
_entity.id
_entity.type
_entity.pdbx_description
1 polymer ?
#
loop_
_entity_poly.entity_id
_entity_poly.type
_entity_poly.pdbx_seq_one_letter_code
_entity_poly.pdbx_strand_id
1 'polypeptide(L)'
;MNRTRVLSAATLLALAATITSVPVTAQAAERSDGFRVVDGRLVDATGEDIVLRGVNHAHTWYTDRTGRSLADIKALGANSVRVVLSTGTRWTRNDAADVTAVVAQCKANRLVCVLEAHDTTGYGEQSGAASLSEAVDYWLEVASALKGQEKYVIVNLGNEPHGNAGYAAWTQDTKDAIGRLRAAGFDHTLMADAPNWGQDWSHTMRDNAPAVFASDPDRNTVFSIHMYGVYDTAAEVEDYLGSFVDRGLPIVVGEFGHDHSDGNPDEDAIMATARRLDLGYLGWSWSGNGGGVEYLDLATGFDAERLTPWGERLFHGPDGIRQTSKEAGVYRRGCSVAYRLDDWGTGFNADVTVRNTGEQPLKGWKLDFDLPESATVNSAWNASVTRTGRQVRATSESWTASVPAGEAVSFGVNVAGPGAVPASFSLDGVPCAKS
;
A
#
# COMPACT_ATOMS: atom_id res chain seq x y z
N MET A 1 -56.29 -83.98 4.28
CA MET A 1 -56.71 -82.58 4.03
C MET A 1 -55.46 -81.67 4.05
N ASN A 2 -54.92 -81.48 2.88
CA ASN A 2 -53.69 -80.72 2.65
C ASN A 2 -54.00 -79.21 2.50
N ARG A 3 -53.37 -78.34 3.26
CA ARG A 3 -53.39 -76.91 3.02
C ARG A 3 -51.99 -76.47 2.53
N THR A 4 -51.95 -76.13 1.25
CA THR A 4 -50.80 -75.52 0.58
C THR A 4 -50.63 -74.05 1.00
N ARG A 5 -49.44 -73.68 1.46
CA ARG A 5 -49.08 -72.29 1.69
C ARG A 5 -48.33 -71.74 0.49
N VAL A 6 -48.85 -70.66 -0.09
CA VAL A 6 -48.19 -69.89 -1.13
C VAL A 6 -47.30 -68.83 -0.49
N LEU A 7 -46.00 -68.88 -0.79
CA LEU A 7 -45.07 -67.82 -0.43
C LEU A 7 -45.00 -66.81 -1.59
N SER A 8 -45.36 -65.57 -1.28
CA SER A 8 -45.13 -64.43 -2.19
C SER A 8 -43.79 -63.83 -1.92
N ALA A 9 -42.88 -63.86 -2.86
CA ALA A 9 -41.60 -63.15 -2.83
C ALA A 9 -41.81 -61.71 -3.27
N ALA A 10 -41.54 -60.76 -2.37
CA ALA A 10 -41.49 -59.35 -2.71
C ALA A 10 -40.07 -58.93 -3.08
N THR A 11 -39.86 -58.56 -4.33
CA THR A 11 -38.57 -58.05 -4.85
C THR A 11 -38.45 -56.54 -4.52
N LEU A 12 -37.54 -56.17 -3.61
CA LEU A 12 -37.19 -54.77 -3.38
C LEU A 12 -36.17 -54.32 -4.45
N LEU A 13 -36.57 -53.37 -5.32
CA LEU A 13 -35.66 -52.64 -6.16
C LEU A 13 -35.02 -51.50 -5.32
N ALA A 14 -33.73 -51.60 -5.06
CA ALA A 14 -32.95 -50.49 -4.49
C ALA A 14 -32.49 -49.54 -5.59
N LEU A 15 -33.06 -48.33 -5.66
CA LEU A 15 -32.58 -47.26 -6.51
C LEU A 15 -31.36 -46.62 -5.85
N ALA A 16 -30.16 -46.86 -6.39
CA ALA A 16 -28.93 -46.19 -5.98
C ALA A 16 -28.90 -44.82 -6.68
N ALA A 17 -29.18 -43.74 -5.95
CA ALA A 17 -28.96 -42.37 -6.39
C ALA A 17 -27.47 -42.03 -6.31
N THR A 18 -26.78 -42.00 -7.44
CA THR A 18 -25.42 -41.48 -7.54
C THR A 18 -25.46 -39.94 -7.43
N ILE A 19 -25.06 -39.39 -6.26
CA ILE A 19 -24.81 -37.96 -6.08
C ILE A 19 -23.48 -37.65 -6.75
N THR A 20 -23.53 -37.11 -7.96
CA THR A 20 -22.35 -36.50 -8.59
C THR A 20 -22.07 -35.16 -7.91
N SER A 21 -21.08 -35.12 -7.00
CA SER A 21 -20.54 -33.88 -6.46
C SER A 21 -19.79 -33.15 -7.58
N VAL A 22 -20.39 -32.07 -8.10
CA VAL A 22 -19.67 -31.12 -8.94
C VAL A 22 -18.66 -30.40 -8.04
N PRO A 23 -17.36 -30.44 -8.35
CA PRO A 23 -16.41 -29.64 -7.56
C PRO A 23 -16.74 -28.15 -7.80
N VAL A 24 -17.17 -27.46 -6.76
CA VAL A 24 -17.20 -26.00 -6.74
C VAL A 24 -15.73 -25.58 -6.78
N THR A 25 -15.23 -25.25 -7.96
CA THR A 25 -13.98 -24.52 -8.07
C THR A 25 -14.22 -23.16 -7.40
N ALA A 26 -13.64 -22.99 -6.21
CA ALA A 26 -13.54 -21.66 -5.61
C ALA A 26 -12.82 -20.79 -6.65
N GLN A 27 -13.58 -19.88 -7.26
CA GLN A 27 -13.02 -18.87 -8.14
C GLN A 27 -12.13 -18.04 -7.24
N ALA A 28 -10.81 -18.10 -7.46
CA ALA A 28 -9.89 -17.20 -6.77
C ALA A 28 -10.41 -15.79 -7.07
N ALA A 29 -10.76 -15.04 -6.02
CA ALA A 29 -11.12 -13.63 -6.17
C ALA A 29 -10.03 -12.98 -7.03
N GLU A 30 -10.43 -12.26 -8.08
CA GLU A 30 -9.49 -11.51 -8.90
C GLU A 30 -8.71 -10.61 -7.92
N ARG A 31 -7.39 -10.81 -7.90
CA ARG A 31 -6.51 -10.09 -6.98
C ARG A 31 -6.66 -8.60 -7.25
N SER A 32 -6.96 -7.82 -6.22
CA SER A 32 -6.96 -6.37 -6.34
C SER A 32 -5.63 -5.91 -6.93
N ASP A 33 -5.70 -5.05 -7.93
CA ASP A 33 -4.51 -4.47 -8.56
C ASP A 33 -3.79 -3.45 -7.64
N GLY A 34 -4.23 -3.30 -6.37
CA GLY A 34 -3.78 -2.30 -5.41
C GLY A 34 -2.77 -2.81 -4.37
N PHE A 35 -2.61 -2.02 -3.33
CA PHE A 35 -1.93 -2.47 -2.11
C PHE A 35 -2.66 -3.66 -1.51
N ARG A 36 -1.91 -4.57 -0.89
CA ARG A 36 -2.48 -5.74 -0.22
C ARG A 36 -1.60 -6.23 0.91
N VAL A 37 -2.22 -6.95 1.83
CA VAL A 37 -1.51 -7.67 2.89
C VAL A 37 -1.12 -9.07 2.42
N VAL A 38 0.16 -9.40 2.53
CA VAL A 38 0.69 -10.74 2.24
C VAL A 38 1.61 -11.14 3.39
N ASP A 39 1.31 -12.25 4.04
CA ASP A 39 2.10 -12.78 5.16
C ASP A 39 2.42 -11.74 6.24
N GLY A 40 1.41 -10.96 6.62
CA GLY A 40 1.52 -9.90 7.65
C GLY A 40 2.26 -8.63 7.19
N ARG A 41 2.62 -8.51 5.91
CA ARG A 41 3.31 -7.34 5.36
C ARG A 41 2.47 -6.62 4.32
N LEU A 42 2.66 -5.33 4.21
CA LEU A 42 2.06 -4.53 3.15
C LEU A 42 2.88 -4.69 1.87
N VAL A 43 2.19 -5.05 0.79
CA VAL A 43 2.77 -5.23 -0.54
C VAL A 43 2.11 -4.26 -1.51
N ASP A 44 2.88 -3.64 -2.38
CA ASP A 44 2.34 -2.73 -3.39
C ASP A 44 1.76 -3.45 -4.62
N ALA A 45 1.20 -2.68 -5.54
CA ALA A 45 0.57 -3.22 -6.76
C ALA A 45 1.54 -4.00 -7.66
N THR A 46 2.85 -3.82 -7.53
CA THR A 46 3.87 -4.58 -8.29
C THR A 46 4.24 -5.90 -7.64
N GLY A 47 3.80 -6.14 -6.42
CA GLY A 47 4.10 -7.34 -5.63
C GLY A 47 5.33 -7.20 -4.75
N GLU A 48 5.87 -6.00 -4.61
CA GLU A 48 7.02 -5.72 -3.74
C GLU A 48 6.56 -5.24 -2.36
N ASP A 49 7.31 -5.62 -1.33
CA ASP A 49 7.09 -5.11 0.03
C ASP A 49 7.23 -3.59 0.05
N ILE A 50 6.27 -2.91 0.67
CA ILE A 50 6.31 -1.47 0.89
C ILE A 50 6.24 -1.16 2.39
N VAL A 51 7.24 -0.46 2.88
CA VAL A 51 7.30 0.03 4.26
C VAL A 51 7.03 1.54 4.22
N LEU A 52 5.93 1.97 4.82
CA LEU A 52 5.56 3.38 4.85
C LEU A 52 6.56 4.17 5.66
N ARG A 53 7.11 5.23 5.10
CA ARG A 53 8.01 6.19 5.72
C ARG A 53 7.52 7.58 5.39
N GLY A 54 6.79 8.19 6.30
CA GLY A 54 6.12 9.44 6.01
C GLY A 54 5.72 10.24 7.22
N VAL A 55 4.83 11.17 6.97
CA VAL A 55 4.32 12.11 7.97
C VAL A 55 2.81 12.30 7.79
N ASN A 56 2.17 12.84 8.81
CA ASN A 56 0.80 13.31 8.75
C ASN A 56 0.75 14.75 8.20
N HIS A 57 -0.26 15.07 7.38
CA HIS A 57 -0.50 16.42 6.86
C HIS A 57 -1.92 16.87 7.15
N ALA A 58 -2.04 18.00 7.81
CA ALA A 58 -3.27 18.57 8.35
C ALA A 58 -4.14 19.25 7.26
N HIS A 59 -4.50 18.52 6.18
CA HIS A 59 -5.15 19.06 4.99
C HIS A 59 -6.47 19.79 5.29
N THR A 60 -7.36 19.19 6.08
CA THR A 60 -8.70 19.78 6.31
C THR A 60 -8.66 21.20 6.88
N TRP A 61 -7.59 21.54 7.60
CA TRP A 61 -7.40 22.88 8.18
C TRP A 61 -6.52 23.79 7.31
N TYR A 62 -5.76 23.23 6.35
CA TYR A 62 -4.75 23.95 5.55
C TYR A 62 -4.79 23.49 4.08
N THR A 63 -5.98 23.50 3.48
CA THR A 63 -6.19 23.02 2.09
C THR A 63 -5.32 23.77 1.07
N ASP A 64 -5.06 25.05 1.29
CA ASP A 64 -4.21 25.90 0.45
C ASP A 64 -2.71 25.57 0.55
N ARG A 65 -2.30 24.83 1.56
CA ARG A 65 -0.90 24.43 1.80
C ARG A 65 -0.55 23.06 1.21
N THR A 66 -1.53 22.19 0.96
CA THR A 66 -1.32 20.78 0.65
C THR A 66 -0.39 20.56 -0.53
N GLY A 67 -0.61 21.25 -1.64
CA GLY A 67 0.22 21.06 -2.83
C GLY A 67 1.72 21.30 -2.58
N ARG A 68 2.05 22.36 -1.84
CA ARG A 68 3.44 22.68 -1.48
C ARG A 68 3.96 21.70 -0.42
N SER A 69 3.17 21.41 0.61
CA SER A 69 3.55 20.48 1.68
C SER A 69 3.91 19.11 1.15
N LEU A 70 3.10 18.54 0.24
CA LEU A 70 3.39 17.22 -0.34
C LEU A 70 4.67 17.21 -1.17
N ALA A 71 4.96 18.29 -1.90
CA ALA A 71 6.20 18.42 -2.66
C ALA A 71 7.42 18.49 -1.72
N ASP A 72 7.32 19.23 -0.65
CA ASP A 72 8.37 19.42 0.36
C ASP A 72 8.62 18.12 1.16
N ILE A 73 7.55 17.44 1.60
CA ILE A 73 7.60 16.12 2.27
C ILE A 73 8.31 15.10 1.37
N LYS A 74 7.97 15.08 0.07
CA LYS A 74 8.66 14.21 -0.90
C LYS A 74 10.13 14.57 -1.08
N ALA A 75 10.48 15.84 -1.17
CA ALA A 75 11.85 16.31 -1.32
C ALA A 75 12.73 15.92 -0.12
N LEU A 76 12.14 15.84 1.06
CA LEU A 76 12.79 15.36 2.29
C LEU A 76 12.94 13.82 2.33
N GLY A 77 12.37 13.10 1.36
CA GLY A 77 12.61 11.67 1.18
C GLY A 77 11.46 10.75 1.53
N ALA A 78 10.30 11.26 1.95
CA ALA A 78 9.14 10.42 2.27
C ALA A 78 8.63 9.62 1.05
N ASN A 79 8.07 8.44 1.32
CA ASN A 79 7.35 7.62 0.33
C ASN A 79 5.83 7.62 0.54
N SER A 80 5.36 8.17 1.65
CA SER A 80 3.95 8.17 2.03
C SER A 80 3.58 9.44 2.79
N VAL A 81 2.31 9.74 2.81
CA VAL A 81 1.70 10.80 3.60
C VAL A 81 0.34 10.34 4.10
N ARG A 82 0.04 10.56 5.38
CA ARG A 82 -1.30 10.40 5.94
C ARG A 82 -1.97 11.76 5.95
N VAL A 83 -3.08 11.86 5.23
CA VAL A 83 -3.76 13.14 4.96
C VAL A 83 -5.04 13.21 5.78
N VAL A 84 -5.09 14.21 6.63
CA VAL A 84 -6.23 14.51 7.52
C VAL A 84 -7.39 15.06 6.71
N LEU A 85 -8.50 14.35 6.67
CA LEU A 85 -9.76 14.77 6.06
C LEU A 85 -10.86 14.92 7.10
N SER A 86 -11.90 15.70 6.78
CA SER A 86 -13.09 15.83 7.60
C SER A 86 -14.33 15.31 6.90
N THR A 87 -15.14 14.57 7.66
CA THR A 87 -16.49 14.13 7.25
C THR A 87 -17.49 15.27 7.18
N GLY A 88 -17.17 16.42 7.77
CA GLY A 88 -18.07 17.56 7.94
C GLY A 88 -18.80 17.56 9.28
N THR A 89 -18.53 16.60 10.16
CA THR A 89 -19.17 16.52 11.49
C THR A 89 -18.57 17.54 12.46
N ARG A 90 -17.24 17.67 12.46
CA ARG A 90 -16.51 18.60 13.35
C ARG A 90 -15.93 19.80 12.62
N TRP A 91 -15.45 19.60 11.39
CA TRP A 91 -14.77 20.63 10.59
C TRP A 91 -15.39 20.74 9.19
N THR A 92 -14.81 21.61 8.38
CA THR A 92 -15.26 21.77 7.00
C THR A 92 -15.05 20.45 6.23
N ARG A 93 -16.13 19.96 5.63
CA ARG A 93 -16.12 18.72 4.87
C ARG A 93 -15.19 18.80 3.66
N ASN A 94 -14.38 17.77 3.47
CA ASN A 94 -13.65 17.54 2.25
C ASN A 94 -14.53 16.68 1.30
N ASP A 95 -15.03 17.28 0.23
CA ASP A 95 -15.91 16.59 -0.72
C ASP A 95 -15.13 15.72 -1.72
N ALA A 96 -15.84 15.00 -2.60
CA ALA A 96 -15.22 14.12 -3.59
C ALA A 96 -14.29 14.86 -4.57
N ALA A 97 -14.55 16.13 -4.88
CA ALA A 97 -13.68 16.92 -5.76
C ALA A 97 -12.37 17.26 -5.06
N ASP A 98 -12.43 17.64 -3.80
CA ASP A 98 -11.26 17.92 -2.97
C ASP A 98 -10.42 16.67 -2.73
N VAL A 99 -11.06 15.54 -2.35
CA VAL A 99 -10.39 14.24 -2.21
C VAL A 99 -9.70 13.82 -3.51
N THR A 100 -10.35 14.02 -4.67
CA THR A 100 -9.74 13.75 -5.99
C THR A 100 -8.49 14.60 -6.20
N ALA A 101 -8.53 15.87 -5.82
CA ALA A 101 -7.38 16.78 -5.93
C ALA A 101 -6.23 16.35 -5.01
N VAL A 102 -6.53 15.94 -3.77
CA VAL A 102 -5.52 15.41 -2.83
C VAL A 102 -4.86 14.16 -3.40
N VAL A 103 -5.63 13.18 -3.88
CA VAL A 103 -5.09 11.96 -4.51
C VAL A 103 -4.21 12.30 -5.71
N ALA A 104 -4.64 13.24 -6.57
CA ALA A 104 -3.83 13.68 -7.71
C ALA A 104 -2.50 14.32 -7.26
N GLN A 105 -2.51 15.11 -6.19
CA GLN A 105 -1.29 15.73 -5.64
C GLN A 105 -0.36 14.68 -5.02
N CYS A 106 -0.88 13.68 -4.28
CA CYS A 106 -0.09 12.55 -3.79
C CYS A 106 0.61 11.84 -4.95
N LYS A 107 -0.14 11.50 -6.00
CA LYS A 107 0.39 10.82 -7.22
C LYS A 107 1.44 11.66 -7.93
N ALA A 108 1.20 12.96 -8.10
CA ALA A 108 2.16 13.88 -8.73
C ALA A 108 3.49 13.95 -7.97
N ASN A 109 3.44 13.79 -6.64
CA ASN A 109 4.60 13.75 -5.76
C ASN A 109 5.11 12.33 -5.47
N ARG A 110 4.51 11.29 -6.10
CA ARG A 110 4.94 9.90 -5.96
C ARG A 110 4.93 9.43 -4.48
N LEU A 111 3.86 9.80 -3.77
CA LEU A 111 3.60 9.44 -2.37
C LEU A 111 2.43 8.46 -2.30
N VAL A 112 2.58 7.41 -1.50
CA VAL A 112 1.45 6.59 -1.06
C VAL A 112 0.53 7.48 -0.24
N CYS A 113 -0.75 7.55 -0.62
CA CYS A 113 -1.73 8.42 -0.01
C CYS A 113 -2.55 7.61 1.02
N VAL A 114 -2.31 7.81 2.30
CA VAL A 114 -3.17 7.29 3.37
C VAL A 114 -4.18 8.38 3.70
N LEU A 115 -5.45 8.14 3.40
CA LEU A 115 -6.53 9.12 3.66
C LEU A 115 -7.27 8.71 4.93
N GLU A 116 -7.47 9.62 5.87
CA GLU A 116 -8.15 9.35 7.12
C GLU A 116 -9.28 10.34 7.41
N ALA A 117 -10.34 9.89 8.10
CA ALA A 117 -11.46 10.69 8.58
C ALA A 117 -11.20 11.11 10.02
N HIS A 118 -10.82 12.37 10.26
CA HIS A 118 -10.37 12.84 11.58
C HIS A 118 -11.46 13.13 12.58
N ASP A 119 -12.70 13.25 12.11
CA ASP A 119 -13.86 13.58 12.96
C ASP A 119 -14.16 12.50 13.99
N THR A 120 -13.64 11.28 13.84
CA THR A 120 -13.87 10.16 14.77
C THR A 120 -13.04 10.24 16.05
N THR A 121 -12.04 11.12 16.10
CA THR A 121 -11.09 11.26 17.23
C THR A 121 -11.82 11.35 18.56
N GLY A 122 -11.60 10.34 19.42
CA GLY A 122 -12.13 10.30 20.77
C GLY A 122 -13.64 10.08 20.85
N TYR A 123 -14.26 9.43 19.85
CA TYR A 123 -15.70 9.14 19.86
C TYR A 123 -16.14 8.48 21.19
N GLY A 124 -17.30 8.88 21.67
CA GLY A 124 -17.85 8.46 22.96
C GLY A 124 -17.38 9.30 24.16
N GLU A 125 -16.29 10.06 24.03
CA GLU A 125 -15.72 10.93 25.06
C GLU A 125 -15.61 12.37 24.57
N GLN A 126 -15.09 12.59 23.37
CA GLN A 126 -14.98 13.91 22.76
C GLN A 126 -16.32 14.37 22.21
N SER A 127 -16.80 15.53 22.67
CA SER A 127 -18.04 16.11 22.17
C SER A 127 -17.96 16.41 20.67
N GLY A 128 -18.99 15.98 19.93
CA GLY A 128 -19.09 16.19 18.49
C GLY A 128 -18.21 15.24 17.64
N ALA A 129 -17.55 14.26 18.24
CA ALA A 129 -16.85 13.25 17.47
C ALA A 129 -17.83 12.36 16.70
N ALA A 130 -17.50 12.04 15.46
CA ALA A 130 -18.25 11.12 14.63
C ALA A 130 -18.01 9.67 15.03
N SER A 131 -19.01 8.81 14.85
CA SER A 131 -18.83 7.36 14.95
C SER A 131 -18.09 6.80 13.72
N LEU A 132 -17.52 5.59 13.82
CA LEU A 132 -17.00 4.88 12.65
C LEU A 132 -18.08 4.65 11.58
N SER A 133 -19.36 4.46 11.99
CA SER A 133 -20.46 4.33 11.04
C SER A 133 -20.65 5.59 10.20
N GLU A 134 -20.57 6.79 10.80
CA GLU A 134 -20.64 8.07 10.08
C GLU A 134 -19.41 8.30 9.20
N ALA A 135 -18.23 7.88 9.64
CA ALA A 135 -17.04 7.91 8.79
C ALA A 135 -17.18 7.00 7.56
N VAL A 136 -17.79 5.82 7.70
CA VAL A 136 -18.11 4.94 6.55
C VAL A 136 -19.09 5.61 5.60
N ASP A 137 -20.13 6.30 6.10
CA ASP A 137 -21.04 7.05 5.24
C ASP A 137 -20.29 8.08 4.40
N TYR A 138 -19.35 8.80 5.01
CA TYR A 138 -18.47 9.72 4.29
C TYR A 138 -17.63 9.02 3.21
N TRP A 139 -16.99 7.89 3.51
CA TRP A 139 -16.22 7.14 2.51
C TRP A 139 -17.08 6.68 1.33
N LEU A 140 -18.32 6.29 1.58
CA LEU A 140 -19.28 5.92 0.54
C LEU A 140 -19.65 7.11 -0.35
N GLU A 141 -19.82 8.30 0.22
CA GLU A 141 -20.14 9.52 -0.53
C GLU A 141 -18.96 9.98 -1.42
N VAL A 142 -17.72 9.85 -0.96
CA VAL A 142 -16.53 10.23 -1.75
C VAL A 142 -15.96 9.06 -2.57
N ALA A 143 -16.67 7.93 -2.67
CA ALA A 143 -16.21 6.71 -3.34
C ALA A 143 -15.75 6.94 -4.79
N SER A 144 -16.34 7.89 -5.50
CA SER A 144 -15.96 8.23 -6.88
C SER A 144 -14.54 8.80 -7.00
N ALA A 145 -13.99 9.38 -5.93
CA ALA A 145 -12.62 9.86 -5.86
C ALA A 145 -11.61 8.75 -5.55
N LEU A 146 -12.07 7.62 -5.01
CA LEU A 146 -11.24 6.56 -4.46
C LEU A 146 -11.18 5.33 -5.36
N LYS A 147 -12.32 4.85 -5.86
CA LYS A 147 -12.39 3.64 -6.70
C LYS A 147 -11.53 3.78 -7.96
N GLY A 148 -10.70 2.77 -8.21
CA GLY A 148 -9.67 2.78 -9.25
C GLY A 148 -8.35 3.44 -8.81
N GLN A 149 -8.23 3.85 -7.54
CA GLN A 149 -7.00 4.39 -6.95
C GLN A 149 -6.31 3.43 -5.97
N GLU A 150 -6.68 2.17 -5.94
CA GLU A 150 -6.20 1.13 -5.01
C GLU A 150 -4.67 0.96 -5.04
N LYS A 151 -4.03 1.33 -6.16
CA LYS A 151 -2.55 1.31 -6.33
C LYS A 151 -1.84 2.44 -5.59
N TYR A 152 -2.57 3.47 -5.19
CA TYR A 152 -2.02 4.74 -4.69
C TYR A 152 -2.56 5.12 -3.33
N VAL A 153 -3.74 4.60 -2.98
CA VAL A 153 -4.52 5.03 -1.82
C VAL A 153 -4.74 3.88 -0.85
N ILE A 154 -4.51 4.14 0.42
CA ILE A 154 -4.94 3.35 1.57
C ILE A 154 -6.03 4.16 2.28
N VAL A 155 -7.15 3.52 2.61
CA VAL A 155 -8.28 4.18 3.31
C VAL A 155 -8.19 3.86 4.79
N ASN A 156 -7.88 4.86 5.60
CA ASN A 156 -7.89 4.77 7.05
C ASN A 156 -9.32 5.06 7.56
N LEU A 157 -9.96 4.06 8.13
CA LEU A 157 -11.38 4.04 8.45
C LEU A 157 -11.85 5.27 9.21
N GLY A 158 -11.08 5.66 10.23
CA GLY A 158 -11.31 6.83 11.05
C GLY A 158 -10.17 6.99 12.06
N ASN A 159 -9.82 8.23 12.36
CA ASN A 159 -8.78 8.56 13.33
C ASN A 159 -9.24 8.26 14.75
N GLU A 160 -8.42 7.53 15.53
CA GLU A 160 -8.61 7.30 16.97
C GLU A 160 -10.07 7.04 17.38
N PRO A 161 -10.74 6.04 16.75
CA PRO A 161 -12.18 5.85 16.85
C PRO A 161 -12.56 5.24 18.20
N HIS A 162 -12.79 5.95 19.16
CA HIS A 162 -13.09 5.74 20.57
C HIS A 162 -12.01 6.33 21.50
N GLY A 163 -12.44 7.17 22.40
CA GLY A 163 -11.66 7.63 23.54
C GLY A 163 -11.55 6.54 24.61
N ASN A 164 -11.39 6.96 25.86
CA ASN A 164 -11.32 6.04 27.00
C ASN A 164 -12.71 5.54 27.46
N ALA A 165 -13.77 6.18 26.97
CA ALA A 165 -15.13 5.73 27.18
C ALA A 165 -15.64 4.95 25.95
N GLY A 166 -16.20 3.76 26.18
CA GLY A 166 -16.85 2.98 25.12
C GLY A 166 -15.89 2.20 24.21
N TYR A 167 -14.60 2.20 24.45
CA TYR A 167 -13.58 1.53 23.60
C TYR A 167 -13.83 0.02 23.37
N ALA A 168 -14.56 -0.65 24.26
CA ALA A 168 -14.93 -2.05 24.11
C ALA A 168 -15.78 -2.32 22.84
N ALA A 169 -16.46 -1.30 22.29
CA ALA A 169 -17.22 -1.40 21.05
C ALA A 169 -16.31 -1.44 19.81
N TRP A 170 -15.06 -1.01 19.90
CA TRP A 170 -14.12 -0.90 18.80
C TRP A 170 -14.09 -2.14 17.89
N THR A 171 -14.06 -3.33 18.50
CA THR A 171 -13.97 -4.60 17.76
C THR A 171 -15.14 -4.81 16.81
N GLN A 172 -16.37 -4.52 17.28
CA GLN A 172 -17.57 -4.70 16.47
C GLN A 172 -17.71 -3.58 15.45
N ASP A 173 -17.52 -2.33 15.87
CA ASP A 173 -17.63 -1.16 15.02
C ASP A 173 -16.62 -1.21 13.85
N THR A 174 -15.39 -1.68 14.12
CA THR A 174 -14.38 -1.88 13.08
C THR A 174 -14.75 -2.98 12.10
N LYS A 175 -15.28 -4.12 12.58
CA LYS A 175 -15.76 -5.20 11.69
C LYS A 175 -16.92 -4.73 10.82
N ASP A 176 -17.85 -3.96 11.37
CA ASP A 176 -19.00 -3.42 10.65
C ASP A 176 -18.56 -2.39 9.61
N ALA A 177 -17.61 -1.52 9.95
CA ALA A 177 -17.01 -0.57 9.02
C ALA A 177 -16.35 -1.25 7.83
N ILE A 178 -15.48 -2.24 8.07
CA ILE A 178 -14.84 -3.07 7.04
C ILE A 178 -15.91 -3.74 6.17
N GLY A 179 -16.86 -4.44 6.79
CA GLY A 179 -17.93 -5.16 6.07
C GLY A 179 -18.75 -4.27 5.17
N ARG A 180 -19.11 -3.06 5.61
CA ARG A 180 -19.86 -2.07 4.81
C ARG A 180 -19.06 -1.57 3.61
N LEU A 181 -17.78 -1.25 3.78
CA LEU A 181 -16.92 -0.81 2.67
C LEU A 181 -16.70 -1.93 1.66
N ARG A 182 -16.44 -3.16 2.11
CA ARG A 182 -16.30 -4.32 1.21
C ARG A 182 -17.60 -4.61 0.45
N ALA A 183 -18.73 -4.57 1.12
CA ALA A 183 -20.04 -4.73 0.47
C ALA A 183 -20.33 -3.64 -0.57
N ALA A 184 -19.74 -2.45 -0.41
CA ALA A 184 -19.83 -1.36 -1.37
C ALA A 184 -18.77 -1.44 -2.48
N GLY A 185 -17.91 -2.46 -2.51
CA GLY A 185 -16.87 -2.67 -3.54
C GLY A 185 -15.65 -1.78 -3.38
N PHE A 186 -15.20 -1.57 -2.14
CA PHE A 186 -13.89 -0.98 -1.85
C PHE A 186 -12.85 -2.09 -1.76
N ASP A 187 -11.96 -2.18 -2.75
CA ASP A 187 -10.87 -3.16 -2.82
C ASP A 187 -9.56 -2.63 -2.23
N HIS A 188 -9.57 -1.40 -1.73
CA HIS A 188 -8.42 -0.75 -1.09
C HIS A 188 -7.90 -1.54 0.11
N THR A 189 -6.59 -1.44 0.39
CA THR A 189 -6.12 -1.71 1.74
C THR A 189 -6.82 -0.75 2.69
N LEU A 190 -7.47 -1.30 3.71
CA LEU A 190 -8.09 -0.53 4.79
C LEU A 190 -7.10 -0.41 5.95
N MET A 191 -7.09 0.72 6.63
CA MET A 191 -6.30 0.93 7.84
C MET A 191 -7.25 1.15 9.01
N ALA A 192 -7.02 0.46 10.12
CA ALA A 192 -7.85 0.53 11.31
C ALA A 192 -7.02 1.05 12.49
N ASP A 193 -7.32 2.27 12.93
CA ASP A 193 -6.68 2.85 14.10
C ASP A 193 -7.17 2.21 15.40
N ALA A 194 -6.30 2.18 16.38
CA ALA A 194 -6.60 1.69 17.71
C ALA A 194 -7.59 2.61 18.47
N PRO A 195 -8.33 2.06 19.44
CA PRO A 195 -9.11 2.86 20.39
C PRO A 195 -8.21 3.50 21.45
N ASN A 196 -8.82 4.11 22.47
CA ASN A 196 -8.15 4.81 23.56
C ASN A 196 -7.25 5.94 23.05
N TRP A 197 -7.84 6.83 22.23
CA TRP A 197 -7.09 7.92 21.59
C TRP A 197 -5.91 7.38 20.80
N GLY A 198 -6.15 6.33 20.01
CA GLY A 198 -5.15 5.70 19.16
C GLY A 198 -4.08 4.87 19.87
N GLN A 199 -3.98 4.94 21.21
CA GLN A 199 -2.86 4.37 21.97
C GLN A 199 -3.09 2.96 22.52
N ASP A 200 -4.31 2.43 22.43
CA ASP A 200 -4.67 1.03 22.82
C ASP A 200 -4.16 0.59 24.20
N TRP A 201 -4.08 1.49 25.17
CA TRP A 201 -3.60 1.14 26.52
C TRP A 201 -4.43 0.00 27.17
N SER A 202 -5.67 -0.19 26.71
CA SER A 202 -6.53 -1.30 27.14
C SER A 202 -6.21 -2.63 26.43
N HIS A 203 -5.32 -2.63 25.43
CA HIS A 203 -5.00 -3.73 24.54
C HIS A 203 -6.20 -4.28 23.76
N THR A 204 -7.23 -3.47 23.55
CA THR A 204 -8.45 -3.90 22.84
C THR A 204 -8.16 -4.24 21.39
N MET A 205 -7.40 -3.38 20.66
CA MET A 205 -6.98 -3.71 19.31
C MET A 205 -6.01 -4.90 19.31
N ARG A 206 -4.98 -4.86 20.14
CA ARG A 206 -3.98 -5.92 20.21
C ARG A 206 -4.62 -7.32 20.39
N ASP A 207 -5.59 -7.43 21.28
CA ASP A 207 -6.20 -8.72 21.62
C ASP A 207 -7.22 -9.18 20.58
N ASN A 208 -7.90 -8.27 19.90
CA ASN A 208 -8.97 -8.56 18.94
C ASN A 208 -8.56 -8.43 17.45
N ALA A 209 -7.36 -7.95 17.16
CA ALA A 209 -6.86 -7.80 15.78
C ALA A 209 -6.97 -9.09 14.94
N PRO A 210 -6.68 -10.31 15.46
CA PRO A 210 -6.88 -11.54 14.69
C PRO A 210 -8.33 -11.74 14.23
N ALA A 211 -9.30 -11.42 15.11
CA ALA A 211 -10.71 -11.57 14.80
C ALA A 211 -11.24 -10.48 13.85
N VAL A 212 -10.70 -9.26 13.93
CA VAL A 212 -10.99 -8.18 12.99
C VAL A 212 -10.41 -8.49 11.62
N PHE A 213 -9.14 -8.86 11.55
CA PHE A 213 -8.47 -9.25 10.29
C PHE A 213 -9.18 -10.43 9.62
N ALA A 214 -9.63 -11.42 10.42
CA ALA A 214 -10.38 -12.58 9.91
C ALA A 214 -11.77 -12.22 9.38
N SER A 215 -12.37 -11.12 9.80
CA SER A 215 -13.67 -10.67 9.32
C SER A 215 -13.62 -9.93 7.98
N ASP A 216 -12.44 -9.43 7.57
CA ASP A 216 -12.25 -8.85 6.24
C ASP A 216 -12.21 -9.98 5.19
N PRO A 217 -13.19 -10.04 4.27
CA PRO A 217 -13.20 -11.07 3.22
C PRO A 217 -11.98 -11.03 2.32
N ASP A 218 -11.38 -9.84 2.15
CA ASP A 218 -10.19 -9.64 1.30
C ASP A 218 -8.89 -9.84 2.07
N ARG A 219 -8.95 -9.96 3.41
CA ARG A 219 -7.75 -10.04 4.26
C ARG A 219 -6.76 -8.90 3.99
N ASN A 220 -7.29 -7.72 3.72
CA ASN A 220 -6.53 -6.56 3.28
C ASN A 220 -6.72 -5.35 4.23
N THR A 221 -6.63 -5.63 5.53
CA THR A 221 -6.69 -4.63 6.61
C THR A 221 -5.34 -4.53 7.32
N VAL A 222 -4.79 -3.32 7.46
CA VAL A 222 -3.60 -2.98 8.25
C VAL A 222 -4.03 -2.32 9.55
N PHE A 223 -3.46 -2.72 10.68
CA PHE A 223 -3.70 -2.06 11.97
C PHE A 223 -2.78 -0.86 12.11
N SER A 224 -3.27 0.16 12.82
CA SER A 224 -2.55 1.42 13.05
C SER A 224 -2.57 1.76 14.53
N ILE A 225 -1.39 1.94 15.11
CA ILE A 225 -1.20 2.38 16.49
C ILE A 225 -0.66 3.80 16.51
N HIS A 226 -1.16 4.62 17.44
CA HIS A 226 -0.60 5.94 17.72
C HIS A 226 0.24 5.86 18.97
N MET A 227 1.53 6.16 18.86
CA MET A 227 2.48 6.01 19.96
C MET A 227 2.82 7.36 20.56
N TYR A 228 2.18 7.66 21.67
CA TYR A 228 2.43 8.83 22.49
C TYR A 228 2.80 8.41 23.93
N GLY A 229 2.31 9.06 24.96
CA GLY A 229 2.78 8.88 26.33
C GLY A 229 2.64 7.48 26.93
N VAL A 230 1.82 6.61 26.33
CA VAL A 230 1.73 5.18 26.72
C VAL A 230 3.00 4.40 26.34
N TYR A 231 3.78 4.90 25.38
CA TYR A 231 4.96 4.22 24.83
C TYR A 231 6.24 4.98 25.16
N ASP A 232 6.49 5.15 26.47
CA ASP A 232 7.63 5.92 26.99
C ASP A 232 8.90 5.09 27.21
N THR A 233 8.85 3.79 26.92
CA THR A 233 10.00 2.88 27.00
C THR A 233 10.14 2.00 25.76
N ALA A 234 11.39 1.65 25.42
CA ALA A 234 11.68 0.70 24.36
C ALA A 234 10.99 -0.67 24.56
N ALA A 235 10.82 -1.11 25.81
CA ALA A 235 10.19 -2.39 26.11
C ALA A 235 8.70 -2.40 25.74
N GLU A 236 7.96 -1.33 26.01
CA GLU A 236 6.55 -1.20 25.64
C GLU A 236 6.36 -1.14 24.13
N VAL A 237 7.21 -0.39 23.43
CA VAL A 237 7.22 -0.32 21.97
C VAL A 237 7.48 -1.70 21.35
N GLU A 238 8.51 -2.41 21.84
CA GLU A 238 8.88 -3.73 21.34
C GLU A 238 7.80 -4.78 21.62
N ASP A 239 7.23 -4.80 22.83
CA ASP A 239 6.16 -5.73 23.21
C ASP A 239 4.93 -5.52 22.34
N TYR A 240 4.51 -4.28 22.16
CA TYR A 240 3.31 -3.98 21.39
C TYR A 240 3.48 -4.33 19.91
N LEU A 241 4.48 -3.79 19.24
CA LEU A 241 4.73 -4.02 17.81
C LEU A 241 5.09 -5.48 17.52
N GLY A 242 5.94 -6.08 18.36
CA GLY A 242 6.33 -7.49 18.25
C GLY A 242 5.13 -8.44 18.35
N SER A 243 4.14 -8.11 19.19
CA SER A 243 2.95 -8.92 19.36
C SER A 243 2.10 -9.09 18.10
N PHE A 244 2.12 -8.11 17.17
CA PHE A 244 1.45 -8.22 15.85
C PHE A 244 2.29 -9.04 14.88
N VAL A 245 3.59 -8.76 14.80
CA VAL A 245 4.53 -9.49 13.93
C VAL A 245 4.54 -10.98 14.23
N ASP A 246 4.61 -11.36 15.52
CA ASP A 246 4.61 -12.75 15.97
C ASP A 246 3.34 -13.51 15.58
N ARG A 247 2.22 -12.80 15.39
CA ARG A 247 0.94 -13.35 14.95
C ARG A 247 0.72 -13.23 13.42
N GLY A 248 1.70 -12.72 12.67
CA GLY A 248 1.59 -12.50 11.23
C GLY A 248 0.54 -11.47 10.87
N LEU A 249 0.32 -10.47 11.72
CA LEU A 249 -0.63 -9.38 11.49
C LEU A 249 0.09 -8.10 11.06
N PRO A 250 -0.39 -7.39 10.04
CA PRO A 250 0.22 -6.16 9.58
C PRO A 250 -0.10 -5.01 10.56
N ILE A 251 0.92 -4.26 10.96
CA ILE A 251 0.78 -3.07 11.80
C ILE A 251 1.66 -1.94 11.30
N VAL A 252 1.23 -0.71 11.51
CA VAL A 252 1.97 0.54 11.25
C VAL A 252 1.86 1.44 12.47
N VAL A 253 2.88 2.25 12.72
CA VAL A 253 2.76 3.39 13.65
C VAL A 253 2.16 4.55 12.84
N GLY A 254 0.84 4.76 12.97
CA GLY A 254 0.08 5.74 12.17
C GLY A 254 0.32 7.17 12.61
N GLU A 255 0.62 7.35 13.89
CA GLU A 255 1.06 8.62 14.48
C GLU A 255 2.07 8.39 15.59
N PHE A 256 3.01 9.29 15.73
CA PHE A 256 3.87 9.42 16.90
C PHE A 256 4.56 10.80 16.91
N GLY A 257 4.98 11.22 18.08
CA GLY A 257 5.74 12.44 18.31
C GLY A 257 7.00 12.17 19.11
N HIS A 258 7.69 13.24 19.52
CA HIS A 258 8.84 13.20 20.43
C HIS A 258 8.46 13.70 21.82
N ASP A 259 7.27 14.23 21.98
CA ASP A 259 6.69 14.73 23.23
C ASP A 259 5.16 14.70 23.11
N HIS A 260 4.44 14.60 24.21
CA HIS A 260 2.99 14.72 24.24
C HIS A 260 2.50 15.09 25.65
N SER A 261 1.28 15.61 25.73
CA SER A 261 0.69 16.09 27.01
C SER A 261 0.46 15.00 28.05
N ASP A 262 0.38 13.72 27.64
CA ASP A 262 0.19 12.56 28.52
C ASP A 262 1.50 11.82 28.85
N GLY A 263 2.62 12.24 28.31
CA GLY A 263 3.94 11.65 28.53
C GLY A 263 4.87 11.79 27.32
N ASN A 264 6.15 11.56 27.53
CA ASN A 264 7.17 11.67 26.49
C ASN A 264 7.41 10.30 25.87
N PRO A 265 6.94 10.03 24.64
CA PRO A 265 7.19 8.74 24.00
C PRO A 265 8.67 8.53 23.71
N ASP A 266 9.10 7.27 23.63
CA ASP A 266 10.46 6.93 23.19
C ASP A 266 10.49 6.85 21.65
N GLU A 267 10.57 8.01 20.98
CA GLU A 267 10.59 8.10 19.53
C GLU A 267 11.80 7.41 18.90
N ASP A 268 12.91 7.34 19.63
CA ASP A 268 14.11 6.63 19.18
C ASP A 268 13.83 5.11 19.13
N ALA A 269 13.21 4.56 20.16
CA ALA A 269 12.81 3.14 20.19
C ALA A 269 11.71 2.84 19.16
N ILE A 270 10.74 3.74 18.96
CA ILE A 270 9.69 3.59 17.94
C ILE A 270 10.32 3.44 16.55
N MET A 271 11.21 4.36 16.16
CA MET A 271 11.85 4.35 14.85
C MET A 271 12.79 3.15 14.68
N ALA A 272 13.59 2.83 15.69
CA ALA A 272 14.51 1.69 15.67
C ALA A 272 13.78 0.34 15.60
N THR A 273 12.72 0.17 16.39
CA THR A 273 11.90 -1.06 16.38
C THR A 273 11.15 -1.21 15.06
N ALA A 274 10.51 -0.14 14.57
CA ALA A 274 9.85 -0.16 13.27
C ALA A 274 10.84 -0.49 12.14
N ARG A 275 12.07 0.04 12.19
CA ARG A 275 13.12 -0.31 11.23
C ARG A 275 13.55 -1.77 11.32
N ARG A 276 13.75 -2.29 12.52
CA ARG A 276 14.17 -3.68 12.76
C ARG A 276 13.11 -4.72 12.34
N LEU A 277 11.83 -4.38 12.52
CA LEU A 277 10.71 -5.25 12.20
C LEU A 277 10.10 -5.01 10.80
N ASP A 278 10.70 -4.12 10.00
CA ASP A 278 10.21 -3.70 8.68
C ASP A 278 8.76 -3.16 8.70
N LEU A 279 8.40 -2.43 9.77
CA LEU A 279 7.10 -1.81 9.95
C LEU A 279 7.09 -0.36 9.48
N GLY A 280 5.92 0.11 9.03
CA GLY A 280 5.71 1.51 8.66
C GLY A 280 5.65 2.44 9.87
N TYR A 281 6.03 3.73 9.66
CA TYR A 281 5.77 4.81 10.61
C TYR A 281 5.44 6.12 9.89
N LEU A 282 4.57 6.94 10.52
CA LEU A 282 4.10 8.23 10.04
C LEU A 282 4.14 9.24 11.20
N GLY A 283 5.11 10.15 11.18
CA GLY A 283 5.27 11.15 12.24
C GLY A 283 4.16 12.20 12.26
N TRP A 284 3.70 12.59 13.41
CA TRP A 284 2.76 13.68 13.60
C TRP A 284 3.53 14.98 13.89
N SER A 285 3.29 16.09 13.18
CA SER A 285 2.71 16.23 11.85
C SER A 285 3.50 17.29 11.08
N TRP A 286 3.29 17.45 9.76
CA TRP A 286 4.10 18.34 8.92
C TRP A 286 4.21 19.77 9.49
N SER A 287 3.08 20.43 9.75
CA SER A 287 3.04 21.76 10.37
C SER A 287 1.60 22.17 10.67
N GLY A 288 1.43 23.17 11.52
CA GLY A 288 0.16 23.83 11.78
C GLY A 288 -0.55 23.34 13.02
N ASN A 289 0.12 22.58 13.89
CA ASN A 289 -0.41 22.23 15.19
C ASN A 289 -0.65 23.52 16.02
N GLY A 290 -1.68 23.50 16.84
CA GLY A 290 -2.07 24.58 17.71
C GLY A 290 -2.59 24.08 19.06
N GLY A 291 -3.03 24.99 19.91
CA GLY A 291 -3.64 24.61 21.19
C GLY A 291 -2.68 24.07 22.25
N GLY A 292 -1.38 24.34 22.11
CA GLY A 292 -0.35 23.92 23.06
C GLY A 292 0.42 22.66 22.64
N VAL A 293 0.18 22.15 21.42
CA VAL A 293 0.90 21.00 20.86
C VAL A 293 1.76 21.37 19.65
N GLU A 294 2.13 22.65 19.52
CA GLU A 294 2.96 23.17 18.43
C GLU A 294 4.37 22.53 18.40
N TYR A 295 4.80 21.94 19.50
CA TYR A 295 6.06 21.18 19.61
C TYR A 295 6.07 19.94 18.69
N LEU A 296 4.89 19.47 18.22
CA LEU A 296 4.76 18.36 17.27
C LEU A 296 4.96 18.77 15.81
N ASP A 297 5.06 20.07 15.50
CA ASP A 297 5.35 20.53 14.14
C ASP A 297 6.73 20.03 13.69
N LEU A 298 6.78 19.40 12.52
CA LEU A 298 8.04 18.98 11.87
C LEU A 298 8.73 20.15 11.15
N ALA A 299 7.93 21.10 10.64
CA ALA A 299 8.42 22.27 9.94
C ALA A 299 7.73 23.53 10.46
N THR A 300 8.51 24.60 10.69
CA THR A 300 7.96 25.87 11.16
C THR A 300 7.24 26.57 10.02
N GLY A 301 5.92 26.76 10.16
CA GLY A 301 5.11 27.52 9.20
C GLY A 301 5.06 26.94 7.80
N PHE A 302 5.06 25.60 7.67
CA PHE A 302 5.05 24.85 6.41
C PHE A 302 6.29 25.08 5.52
N ASP A 303 7.42 25.43 6.11
CA ASP A 303 8.66 25.74 5.40
C ASP A 303 9.69 24.62 5.58
N ALA A 304 9.97 23.86 4.53
CA ALA A 304 10.91 22.73 4.55
C ALA A 304 12.36 23.14 4.84
N GLU A 305 12.72 24.42 4.66
CA GLU A 305 14.04 24.95 5.01
C GLU A 305 14.16 25.26 6.51
N ARG A 306 13.03 25.13 7.24
CA ARG A 306 12.94 25.45 8.66
C ARG A 306 12.38 24.28 9.47
N LEU A 307 13.04 23.11 9.35
CA LEU A 307 12.70 21.96 10.16
C LEU A 307 12.89 22.29 11.65
N THR A 308 12.01 21.77 12.48
CA THR A 308 12.15 21.80 13.94
C THR A 308 13.14 20.71 14.38
N PRO A 309 13.60 20.68 15.65
CA PRO A 309 14.38 19.55 16.14
C PRO A 309 13.68 18.19 15.92
N TRP A 310 12.35 18.14 16.06
CA TRP A 310 11.56 16.94 15.76
C TRP A 310 11.61 16.61 14.27
N GLY A 311 11.44 17.58 13.37
CA GLY A 311 11.59 17.39 11.93
C GLY A 311 12.98 16.89 11.54
N GLU A 312 14.03 17.48 12.08
CA GLU A 312 15.41 17.02 11.85
C GLU A 312 15.60 15.57 12.33
N ARG A 313 15.07 15.22 13.52
CA ARG A 313 15.15 13.86 14.05
C ARG A 313 14.44 12.85 13.13
N LEU A 314 13.22 13.15 12.73
CA LEU A 314 12.39 12.24 11.92
C LEU A 314 12.93 12.05 10.50
N PHE A 315 13.35 13.13 9.84
CA PHE A 315 13.80 13.04 8.44
C PHE A 315 15.27 12.62 8.33
N HIS A 316 16.14 13.11 9.18
CA HIS A 316 17.60 13.02 9.01
C HIS A 316 18.32 12.21 10.09
N GLY A 317 17.68 11.97 11.23
CA GLY A 317 18.26 11.20 12.33
C GLY A 317 18.45 9.72 12.02
N PRO A 318 19.00 8.94 12.95
CA PRO A 318 19.11 7.48 12.85
C PRO A 318 17.75 6.84 12.59
N ASP A 319 17.71 5.84 11.69
CA ASP A 319 16.48 5.17 11.25
C ASP A 319 15.40 6.11 10.66
N GLY A 320 15.80 7.33 10.34
CA GLY A 320 14.95 8.38 9.81
C GLY A 320 14.49 8.13 8.38
N ILE A 321 13.51 8.91 7.95
CA ILE A 321 12.83 8.76 6.65
C ILE A 321 13.83 8.72 5.50
N ARG A 322 14.79 9.65 5.45
CA ARG A 322 15.75 9.75 4.33
C ARG A 322 16.64 8.51 4.17
N GLN A 323 16.95 7.84 5.29
CA GLN A 323 17.78 6.64 5.28
C GLN A 323 17.00 5.37 4.91
N THR A 324 15.73 5.30 5.29
CA THR A 324 14.98 4.04 5.31
C THR A 324 13.84 3.97 4.31
N SER A 325 13.46 5.10 3.72
CA SER A 325 12.39 5.18 2.73
C SER A 325 12.79 4.56 1.40
N LYS A 326 11.86 3.80 0.83
CA LYS A 326 11.93 3.31 -0.56
C LYS A 326 10.64 3.67 -1.26
N GLU A 327 10.74 4.15 -2.49
CA GLU A 327 9.57 4.50 -3.28
C GLU A 327 8.75 3.27 -3.62
N ALA A 328 7.41 3.38 -3.58
CA ALA A 328 6.51 2.29 -3.99
C ALA A 328 6.75 1.92 -5.47
N GLY A 329 6.70 0.62 -5.78
CA GLY A 329 6.99 0.09 -7.11
C GLY A 329 6.12 0.70 -8.20
N VAL A 330 4.86 1.07 -7.88
CA VAL A 330 3.93 1.73 -8.80
C VAL A 330 4.46 3.08 -9.32
N TYR A 331 5.32 3.76 -8.57
CA TYR A 331 5.93 5.03 -8.96
C TYR A 331 7.33 4.86 -9.57
N ARG A 332 7.94 3.70 -9.43
CA ARG A 332 9.16 3.38 -10.14
C ARG A 332 8.82 3.24 -11.62
N ARG A 333 9.76 3.56 -12.51
CA ARG A 333 9.56 3.33 -13.93
C ARG A 333 9.24 1.86 -14.12
N GLY A 334 7.96 1.55 -14.34
CA GLY A 334 7.52 0.20 -14.60
C GLY A 334 7.82 -0.15 -16.05
N CYS A 335 8.31 -1.37 -16.29
CA CYS A 335 8.42 -1.92 -17.63
C CYS A 335 8.08 -3.41 -17.62
N SER A 336 7.48 -3.88 -18.71
CA SER A 336 7.47 -5.29 -19.03
C SER A 336 8.10 -5.52 -20.40
N VAL A 337 8.73 -6.67 -20.56
CA VAL A 337 9.42 -7.02 -21.81
C VAL A 337 8.91 -8.36 -22.31
N ALA A 338 8.33 -8.36 -23.52
CA ALA A 338 8.09 -9.55 -24.31
C ALA A 338 9.29 -9.77 -25.24
N TYR A 339 9.81 -11.00 -25.25
CA TYR A 339 10.93 -11.40 -26.10
C TYR A 339 10.54 -12.59 -26.94
N ARG A 340 10.38 -12.38 -28.23
CA ARG A 340 10.06 -13.42 -29.22
C ARG A 340 11.31 -13.85 -29.94
N LEU A 341 11.61 -15.13 -29.90
CA LEU A 341 12.75 -15.75 -30.55
C LEU A 341 12.30 -16.47 -31.82
N ASP A 342 12.96 -16.18 -32.95
CA ASP A 342 12.89 -16.94 -34.19
C ASP A 342 14.31 -17.51 -34.47
N ASP A 343 14.48 -18.81 -34.15
CA ASP A 343 15.79 -19.49 -34.11
C ASP A 343 15.91 -20.50 -35.26
N TRP A 344 16.96 -20.36 -36.06
CA TRP A 344 17.29 -21.32 -37.13
C TRP A 344 18.53 -22.17 -36.84
N GLY A 345 19.00 -22.21 -35.59
CA GLY A 345 20.06 -23.08 -35.08
C GLY A 345 21.47 -22.47 -35.13
N THR A 346 21.83 -21.72 -36.17
CA THR A 346 23.11 -21.02 -36.29
C THR A 346 23.02 -19.53 -36.01
N GLY A 347 21.79 -19.02 -35.81
CA GLY A 347 21.49 -17.65 -35.50
C GLY A 347 19.99 -17.51 -35.23
N PHE A 348 19.58 -16.32 -34.82
CA PHE A 348 18.19 -16.01 -34.51
C PHE A 348 17.88 -14.53 -34.73
N ASN A 349 16.60 -14.25 -34.95
CA ASN A 349 16.05 -12.94 -34.75
C ASN A 349 15.32 -12.91 -33.38
N ALA A 350 15.41 -11.80 -32.70
CA ALA A 350 14.57 -11.53 -31.55
C ALA A 350 13.78 -10.26 -31.75
N ASP A 351 12.45 -10.36 -31.65
CA ASP A 351 11.56 -9.21 -31.54
C ASP A 351 11.36 -8.92 -30.05
N VAL A 352 11.73 -7.71 -29.64
CA VAL A 352 11.68 -7.26 -28.25
C VAL A 352 10.66 -6.14 -28.12
N THR A 353 9.62 -6.37 -27.36
CA THR A 353 8.59 -5.36 -27.06
C THR A 353 8.75 -4.85 -25.65
N VAL A 354 9.03 -3.57 -25.51
CA VAL A 354 9.12 -2.86 -24.23
C VAL A 354 7.81 -2.12 -24.01
N ARG A 355 7.06 -2.52 -22.99
CA ARG A 355 5.85 -1.82 -22.55
C ARG A 355 6.18 -0.93 -21.36
N ASN A 356 5.74 0.31 -21.42
CA ASN A 356 5.74 1.21 -20.28
C ASN A 356 4.56 0.85 -19.37
N THR A 357 4.83 0.20 -18.24
CA THR A 357 3.82 -0.10 -17.22
C THR A 357 3.80 0.95 -16.09
N GLY A 358 4.68 1.96 -16.17
CA GLY A 358 4.67 3.13 -15.29
C GLY A 358 3.66 4.18 -15.76
N GLU A 359 3.46 5.20 -14.95
CA GLU A 359 2.50 6.28 -15.23
C GLU A 359 3.07 7.46 -16.02
N GLN A 360 4.40 7.58 -16.06
CA GLN A 360 5.07 8.65 -16.79
C GLN A 360 5.58 8.14 -18.14
N PRO A 361 5.52 8.98 -19.19
CA PRO A 361 6.11 8.62 -20.47
C PRO A 361 7.60 8.31 -20.32
N LEU A 362 8.06 7.22 -20.92
CA LEU A 362 9.49 7.02 -21.13
C LEU A 362 9.98 8.07 -22.13
N LYS A 363 11.13 8.68 -21.86
CA LYS A 363 11.78 9.66 -22.75
C LYS A 363 13.24 9.28 -22.89
N GLY A 364 13.58 8.62 -24.00
CA GLY A 364 14.95 8.16 -24.25
C GLY A 364 15.31 6.99 -23.32
N TRP A 365 14.86 5.78 -23.64
CA TRP A 365 15.08 4.58 -22.82
C TRP A 365 16.34 3.80 -23.21
N LYS A 366 16.89 3.05 -22.24
CA LYS A 366 17.96 2.06 -22.43
C LYS A 366 17.53 0.75 -21.80
N LEU A 367 17.50 -0.33 -22.59
CA LEU A 367 17.18 -1.68 -22.12
C LEU A 367 18.45 -2.52 -22.08
N ASP A 368 18.77 -3.06 -20.92
CA ASP A 368 19.90 -3.98 -20.72
C ASP A 368 19.39 -5.41 -20.54
N PHE A 369 20.09 -6.37 -21.17
CA PHE A 369 19.87 -7.80 -21.03
C PHE A 369 21.12 -8.57 -21.43
N ASP A 370 21.22 -9.85 -21.04
CA ASP A 370 22.35 -10.69 -21.34
C ASP A 370 22.07 -11.69 -22.49
N LEU A 371 23.04 -11.87 -23.38
CA LEU A 371 23.09 -12.97 -24.34
C LEU A 371 24.25 -13.90 -24.01
N PRO A 372 24.23 -15.17 -24.51
CA PRO A 372 25.38 -16.08 -24.41
C PRO A 372 26.65 -15.44 -24.92
N GLU A 373 27.79 -15.77 -24.33
CA GLU A 373 29.10 -15.20 -24.72
C GLU A 373 29.43 -15.49 -26.16
N SER A 374 29.01 -16.66 -26.68
CA SER A 374 29.21 -17.10 -28.08
C SER A 374 28.29 -16.39 -29.08
N ALA A 375 27.30 -15.61 -28.64
CA ALA A 375 26.38 -14.90 -29.52
C ALA A 375 27.05 -13.62 -30.06
N THR A 376 26.73 -13.22 -31.29
CA THR A 376 27.19 -11.96 -31.91
C THR A 376 26.01 -11.22 -32.49
N VAL A 377 25.79 -9.97 -32.07
CA VAL A 377 24.73 -9.10 -32.63
C VAL A 377 25.26 -8.59 -34.00
N ASN A 378 24.58 -8.99 -35.08
CA ASN A 378 24.92 -8.60 -36.44
C ASN A 378 24.28 -7.27 -36.86
N SER A 379 23.00 -7.07 -36.47
CA SER A 379 22.25 -5.85 -36.77
C SER A 379 21.10 -5.67 -35.80
N ALA A 380 20.57 -4.45 -35.73
CA ALA A 380 19.38 -4.11 -34.98
C ALA A 380 18.51 -3.14 -35.81
N TRP A 381 17.21 -3.08 -35.47
CA TRP A 381 16.25 -2.10 -36.04
C TRP A 381 15.39 -1.52 -34.92
N ASN A 382 15.00 -0.26 -35.09
CA ASN A 382 14.24 0.55 -34.14
C ASN A 382 14.93 0.82 -32.78
N ALA A 383 16.19 0.40 -32.62
CA ALA A 383 17.06 0.76 -31.50
C ALA A 383 18.52 0.68 -31.94
N SER A 384 19.38 1.49 -31.35
CA SER A 384 20.83 1.31 -31.44
C SER A 384 21.24 0.27 -30.40
N VAL A 385 22.07 -0.72 -30.82
CA VAL A 385 22.48 -1.79 -29.91
C VAL A 385 23.99 -1.81 -29.75
N THR A 386 24.46 -1.84 -28.51
CA THR A 386 25.85 -2.05 -28.13
C THR A 386 26.00 -3.31 -27.30
N ARG A 387 27.16 -3.95 -27.34
CA ARG A 387 27.45 -5.14 -26.55
C ARG A 387 28.81 -5.06 -25.88
N THR A 388 28.86 -5.48 -24.61
CA THR A 388 30.09 -5.62 -23.83
C THR A 388 30.06 -6.94 -23.07
N GLY A 389 30.90 -7.89 -23.50
CA GLY A 389 30.84 -9.25 -22.96
C GLY A 389 29.49 -9.90 -23.24
N ARG A 390 28.77 -10.30 -22.18
CA ARG A 390 27.41 -10.86 -22.25
C ARG A 390 26.36 -9.80 -22.35
N GLN A 391 26.62 -8.62 -21.78
CA GLN A 391 25.61 -7.54 -21.66
C GLN A 391 25.37 -6.89 -23.03
N VAL A 392 24.11 -6.84 -23.40
CA VAL A 392 23.54 -6.10 -24.54
C VAL A 392 22.80 -4.91 -24.02
N ARG A 393 23.05 -3.73 -24.57
CA ARG A 393 22.32 -2.50 -24.32
C ARG A 393 21.64 -2.01 -25.58
N ALA A 394 20.31 -1.99 -25.58
CA ALA A 394 19.53 -1.36 -26.62
C ALA A 394 19.13 0.05 -26.18
N THR A 395 19.41 1.05 -27.00
CA THR A 395 19.07 2.46 -26.76
C THR A 395 18.03 2.91 -27.77
N SER A 396 17.01 3.62 -27.32
CA SER A 396 15.97 4.16 -28.20
C SER A 396 16.52 5.05 -29.31
N GLU A 397 15.95 4.96 -30.50
CA GLU A 397 16.10 5.95 -31.56
C GLU A 397 15.19 7.13 -31.32
N SER A 398 15.38 8.24 -32.02
CA SER A 398 14.59 9.45 -31.85
C SER A 398 13.08 9.22 -32.01
N TRP A 399 12.69 8.34 -32.94
CA TRP A 399 11.28 7.99 -33.22
C TRP A 399 10.71 6.93 -32.29
N THR A 400 11.53 6.21 -31.52
CA THR A 400 11.12 5.23 -30.51
C THR A 400 11.34 5.72 -29.09
N ALA A 401 11.87 6.93 -28.92
CA ALA A 401 12.27 7.46 -27.61
C ALA A 401 11.12 7.74 -26.66
N SER A 402 9.94 8.11 -27.18
CA SER A 402 8.78 8.46 -26.37
C SER A 402 7.79 7.31 -26.34
N VAL A 403 7.58 6.71 -25.15
CA VAL A 403 6.59 5.64 -24.93
C VAL A 403 5.62 6.11 -23.84
N PRO A 404 4.39 6.51 -24.19
CA PRO A 404 3.38 6.91 -23.21
C PRO A 404 3.09 5.81 -22.19
N ALA A 405 2.51 6.18 -21.04
CA ALA A 405 2.05 5.23 -20.04
C ALA A 405 1.06 4.22 -20.65
N GLY A 406 1.24 2.94 -20.35
CA GLY A 406 0.42 1.84 -20.89
C GLY A 406 0.75 1.43 -22.32
N GLU A 407 1.52 2.22 -23.08
CA GLU A 407 1.90 1.92 -24.47
C GLU A 407 3.19 1.10 -24.57
N ALA A 408 3.47 0.59 -25.74
CA ALA A 408 4.65 -0.23 -26.00
C ALA A 408 5.39 0.21 -27.27
N VAL A 409 6.69 -0.08 -27.29
CA VAL A 409 7.55 0.08 -28.46
C VAL A 409 8.27 -1.24 -28.73
N SER A 410 8.49 -1.57 -30.00
CA SER A 410 9.23 -2.77 -30.38
C SER A 410 10.48 -2.45 -31.17
N PHE A 411 11.51 -3.21 -30.90
CA PHE A 411 12.75 -3.23 -31.67
C PHE A 411 13.16 -4.69 -31.93
N GLY A 412 14.12 -4.91 -32.79
CA GLY A 412 14.61 -6.24 -32.99
C GLY A 412 16.12 -6.30 -33.18
N VAL A 413 16.65 -7.51 -33.00
CA VAL A 413 18.07 -7.83 -33.20
C VAL A 413 18.23 -9.09 -34.05
N ASN A 414 19.20 -9.09 -34.95
CA ASN A 414 19.69 -10.28 -35.62
C ASN A 414 20.99 -10.72 -34.96
N VAL A 415 21.07 -11.97 -34.57
CA VAL A 415 22.18 -12.53 -33.78
C VAL A 415 22.68 -13.82 -34.39
N ALA A 416 23.98 -13.94 -34.54
CA ALA A 416 24.65 -15.21 -34.86
C ALA A 416 24.95 -15.94 -33.55
N GLY A 417 24.74 -17.27 -33.56
CA GLY A 417 24.93 -18.12 -32.37
C GLY A 417 23.67 -18.81 -31.89
N PRO A 418 23.73 -19.56 -30.79
CA PRO A 418 22.57 -20.30 -30.29
C PRO A 418 21.48 -19.37 -29.78
N GLY A 419 20.24 -19.72 -30.10
CA GLY A 419 19.09 -19.00 -29.59
C GLY A 419 18.99 -19.04 -28.06
N ALA A 420 18.75 -17.89 -27.45
CA ALA A 420 18.57 -17.80 -26.01
C ALA A 420 17.56 -16.69 -25.64
N VAL A 421 16.71 -17.00 -24.68
CA VAL A 421 15.82 -16.01 -24.05
C VAL A 421 16.54 -15.45 -22.81
N PRO A 422 16.76 -14.13 -22.72
CA PRO A 422 17.43 -13.52 -21.58
C PRO A 422 16.75 -13.86 -20.24
N ALA A 423 17.57 -14.07 -19.20
CA ALA A 423 17.06 -14.39 -17.88
C ALA A 423 16.33 -13.19 -17.22
N SER A 424 16.81 -11.98 -17.50
CA SER A 424 16.25 -10.73 -16.97
C SER A 424 16.44 -9.57 -17.94
N PHE A 425 15.65 -8.53 -17.75
CA PHE A 425 15.73 -7.26 -18.45
C PHE A 425 15.72 -6.12 -17.44
N SER A 426 16.47 -5.05 -17.72
CA SER A 426 16.37 -3.81 -16.94
C SER A 426 16.29 -2.60 -17.86
N LEU A 427 15.38 -1.68 -17.55
CA LEU A 427 15.17 -0.44 -18.28
C LEU A 427 15.73 0.73 -17.46
N ASP A 428 16.72 1.43 -17.99
CA ASP A 428 17.45 2.50 -17.28
C ASP A 428 17.95 2.06 -15.89
N GLY A 429 18.34 0.78 -15.75
CA GLY A 429 18.80 0.19 -14.50
C GLY A 429 17.68 -0.35 -13.58
N VAL A 430 16.42 -0.22 -13.96
CA VAL A 430 15.28 -0.76 -13.20
C VAL A 430 14.84 -2.10 -13.78
N PRO A 431 14.72 -3.18 -12.98
CA PRO A 431 14.25 -4.48 -13.45
C PRO A 431 12.87 -4.41 -14.10
N CYS A 432 12.69 -5.09 -15.25
CA CYS A 432 11.42 -5.22 -15.93
C CYS A 432 10.77 -6.59 -15.66
N ALA A 433 9.43 -6.60 -15.57
CA ALA A 433 8.69 -7.85 -15.62
C ALA A 433 8.83 -8.51 -17.01
N LYS A 434 8.78 -9.85 -17.08
CA LYS A 434 8.62 -10.57 -18.34
C LYS A 434 7.14 -10.72 -18.66
N SER A 435 6.75 -10.48 -19.90
CA SER A 435 5.36 -10.63 -20.37
C SER A 435 5.25 -11.65 -21.49
#